data_7f04e15ff1d955514e387d46d0c50894
#
_entry.id   7f04e15ff1d955514e387d46d0c50894
#
_cell.length_a   1.000
_cell.length_b   1.000
_cell.length_c   1.000
_cell.angle_alpha   90.00
_cell.angle_beta   90.00
_cell.angle_gamma   90.00
#
_symmetry.space_group_name_H-M   'P 1'
#
loop_
_entity.id
_entity.type
_entity.pdbx_description
1 polymer ?
#
loop_
_entity_poly.entity_id
_entity_poly.type
_entity_poly.pdbx_seq_one_letter_code
_entity_poly.pdbx_strand_id
1 'polypeptide(L)'
;SPSRGLGDVYKRQGHRTVAAAPDGRLAVNTTGNDGMAKGGSGDVLTGLLTGLLAQGMEPFDACCAAVWIHGRAGDMAAEEKGRRGMTPADMIEKLPYALKEVE
;
A
#
# COMPACT_ATOMS: atom_id res chain seq x y z
N SER A 1 4.40 3.24 17.98
CA SER A 1 4.64 2.55 16.72
C SER A 1 3.75 3.14 15.62
N PRO A 2 4.31 3.48 14.43
CA PRO A 2 3.52 4.00 13.32
C PRO A 2 2.38 3.07 12.91
N SER A 3 2.61 1.76 12.91
CA SER A 3 1.59 0.78 12.54
C SER A 3 0.40 0.76 13.48
N ARG A 4 0.60 1.12 14.74
CA ARG A 4 -0.48 1.15 15.74
C ARG A 4 -1.41 2.35 15.51
N GLY A 5 -0.84 3.54 15.23
CA GLY A 5 -1.63 4.70 14.87
C GLY A 5 -2.35 4.56 13.54
N LEU A 6 -1.79 3.75 12.65
CA LEU A 6 -2.34 3.52 11.33
C LEU A 6 -3.52 2.55 11.32
N GLY A 7 -3.62 1.67 12.30
CA GLY A 7 -4.81 0.83 12.47
C GLY A 7 -6.08 1.66 12.62
N ASP A 8 -5.95 2.90 13.10
CA ASP A 8 -7.07 3.81 13.29
C ASP A 8 -7.43 4.60 12.02
N VAL A 9 -6.55 4.65 11.02
CA VAL A 9 -6.76 5.45 9.82
C VAL A 9 -6.94 4.61 8.56
N TYR A 10 -6.79 3.28 8.65
CA TYR A 10 -7.02 2.48 7.47
C TYR A 10 -7.67 1.13 7.80
N LYS A 11 -8.57 0.69 6.92
CA LYS A 11 -9.29 -0.56 7.03
C LYS A 11 -9.34 -1.23 5.66
N ARG A 12 -9.05 -2.52 5.62
CA ARG A 12 -9.05 -3.29 4.38
C ARG A 12 -10.33 -4.09 4.23
N GLN A 13 -10.94 -4.03 3.04
CA GLN A 13 -12.10 -4.84 2.70
C GLN A 13 -11.81 -5.59 1.40
N GLY A 14 -11.60 -6.91 1.48
CA GLY A 14 -11.19 -7.70 0.34
C GLY A 14 -9.84 -7.19 -0.18
N HIS A 15 -9.77 -6.84 -1.47
CA HIS A 15 -8.58 -6.27 -2.09
C HIS A 15 -8.60 -4.73 -2.12
N ARG A 16 -9.67 -4.11 -1.60
CA ARG A 16 -9.78 -2.66 -1.51
C ARG A 16 -9.40 -2.19 -0.12
N THR A 17 -8.74 -1.05 -0.06
CA THR A 17 -8.34 -0.42 1.19
C THR A 17 -9.09 0.89 1.34
N VAL A 18 -9.70 1.07 2.50
CA VAL A 18 -10.37 2.33 2.85
C VAL A 18 -9.52 3.01 3.92
N ALA A 19 -9.08 4.24 3.63
CA ALA A 19 -8.37 5.07 4.60
C ALA A 19 -9.35 6.06 5.20
N ALA A 20 -9.37 6.15 6.53
CA ALA A 20 -10.25 7.07 7.25
C ALA A 20 -9.44 7.79 8.32
N ALA A 21 -9.56 9.11 8.37
CA ALA A 21 -8.93 9.92 9.41
C ALA A 21 -9.94 10.28 10.50
N PRO A 22 -9.49 10.52 11.74
CA PRO A 22 -10.38 10.93 12.82
C PRO A 22 -11.16 12.21 12.55
N ASP A 23 -10.64 13.07 11.67
CA ASP A 23 -11.29 14.33 11.28
C ASP A 23 -12.38 14.15 10.21
N GLY A 24 -12.68 12.93 9.81
CA GLY A 24 -13.73 12.62 8.85
C GLY A 24 -13.27 12.46 7.41
N ARG A 25 -12.00 12.69 7.11
CA ARG A 25 -11.48 12.44 5.75
C ARG A 25 -11.57 10.95 5.43
N LEU A 26 -11.95 10.64 4.19
CA LEU A 26 -12.14 9.27 3.73
C LEU A 26 -11.62 9.12 2.31
N ALA A 27 -10.90 8.04 2.05
CA ALA A 27 -10.44 7.70 0.71
C ALA A 27 -10.55 6.20 0.49
N VAL A 28 -10.93 5.81 -0.73
CA VAL A 28 -11.00 4.40 -1.14
C VAL A 28 -9.91 4.15 -2.16
N ASN A 29 -9.01 3.22 -1.86
CA ASN A 29 -7.96 2.82 -2.79
C ASN A 29 -8.50 1.76 -3.75
N THR A 30 -8.25 1.94 -5.05
CA THR A 30 -8.72 1.03 -6.10
C THR A 30 -7.61 0.20 -6.72
N THR A 31 -6.35 0.39 -6.31
CA THR A 31 -5.24 -0.43 -6.78
C THR A 31 -5.11 -1.71 -5.97
N GLY A 32 -4.42 -2.69 -6.53
CA GLY A 32 -4.18 -3.96 -5.87
C GLY A 32 -5.04 -5.09 -6.40
N ASN A 33 -4.70 -6.30 -5.99
CA ASN A 33 -5.39 -7.52 -6.41
C ASN A 33 -5.27 -8.59 -5.32
N ASP A 34 -6.00 -9.69 -5.48
CA ASP A 34 -6.03 -10.77 -4.50
C ASP A 34 -4.72 -11.57 -4.41
N GLY A 35 -3.85 -11.47 -5.41
CA GLY A 35 -2.52 -12.08 -5.36
C GLY A 35 -1.61 -11.48 -4.30
N MET A 36 -1.98 -10.31 -3.77
CA MET A 36 -1.23 -9.62 -2.71
C MET A 36 -1.52 -10.19 -1.32
N ALA A 37 -2.50 -11.06 -1.17
CA ALA A 37 -2.85 -11.67 0.12
C ALA A 37 -1.89 -12.82 0.45
N LYS A 38 -0.62 -12.48 0.67
CA LYS A 38 0.46 -13.44 0.97
C LYS A 38 1.30 -12.93 2.13
N GLY A 39 1.95 -13.86 2.83
CA GLY A 39 2.85 -13.50 3.93
C GLY A 39 3.95 -12.56 3.46
N GLY A 40 4.19 -11.49 4.20
CA GLY A 40 5.18 -10.47 3.88
C GLY A 40 4.64 -9.26 3.14
N SER A 41 3.47 -9.35 2.50
CA SER A 41 2.87 -8.22 1.78
C SER A 41 2.55 -7.06 2.73
N GLY A 42 2.04 -7.35 3.92
CA GLY A 42 1.77 -6.34 4.94
C GLY A 42 3.03 -5.65 5.45
N ASP A 43 4.14 -6.38 5.51
CA ASP A 43 5.43 -5.83 5.92
C ASP A 43 5.95 -4.82 4.89
N VAL A 44 5.74 -5.10 3.60
CA VAL A 44 6.10 -4.17 2.53
C VAL A 44 5.30 -2.87 2.68
N LEU A 45 4.01 -2.97 2.92
CA LEU A 45 3.14 -1.80 3.13
C LEU A 45 3.58 -0.98 4.34
N THR A 46 3.85 -1.66 5.46
CA THR A 46 4.30 -1.00 6.69
C THR A 46 5.63 -0.27 6.47
N GLY A 47 6.58 -0.90 5.78
CA GLY A 47 7.87 -0.29 5.48
C GLY A 47 7.73 0.95 4.60
N LEU A 48 6.92 0.86 3.56
CA LEU A 48 6.66 1.98 2.65
C LEU A 48 6.02 3.16 3.40
N LEU A 49 5.01 2.89 4.21
CA LEU A 49 4.32 3.90 5.00
C LEU A 49 5.25 4.57 6.02
N THR A 50 6.05 3.76 6.72
CA THR A 50 7.04 4.29 7.68
C THR A 50 8.02 5.23 6.98
N GLY A 51 8.47 4.86 5.78
CA GLY A 51 9.36 5.71 4.98
C GLY A 51 8.73 7.03 4.60
N LEU A 52 7.47 7.02 4.19
CA LEU A 52 6.76 8.26 3.83
C LEU A 52 6.55 9.17 5.04
N LEU A 53 6.20 8.59 6.19
CA LEU A 53 6.07 9.34 7.44
C LEU A 53 7.41 9.95 7.87
N ALA A 54 8.51 9.21 7.71
CA ALA A 54 9.84 9.69 8.03
C ALA A 54 10.26 10.87 7.17
N GLN A 55 9.70 10.99 5.96
CA GLN A 55 9.93 12.13 5.08
C GLN A 55 9.08 13.36 5.45
N GLY A 56 8.28 13.27 6.49
CA GLY A 56 7.46 14.38 6.96
C GLY A 56 6.09 14.48 6.34
N MET A 57 5.66 13.46 5.60
CA MET A 57 4.33 13.45 5.00
C MET A 57 3.25 13.38 6.09
N GLU A 58 2.16 14.11 5.90
CA GLU A 58 1.02 14.09 6.84
C GLU A 58 0.45 12.66 6.90
N PRO A 59 0.07 12.15 8.10
CA PRO A 59 -0.29 10.71 8.25
C PRO A 59 -1.38 10.20 7.31
N PHE A 60 -2.46 10.94 7.10
CA PHE A 60 -3.52 10.51 6.20
C PHE A 60 -3.01 10.44 4.74
N ASP A 61 -2.28 11.47 4.32
CA ASP A 61 -1.70 11.51 2.98
C ASP A 61 -0.68 10.39 2.77
N ALA A 62 0.14 10.12 3.79
CA ALA A 62 1.12 9.04 3.74
C ALA A 62 0.42 7.68 3.61
N CYS A 63 -0.68 7.48 4.35
CA CYS A 63 -1.46 6.26 4.27
C CYS A 63 -2.06 6.08 2.87
N CYS A 64 -2.69 7.11 2.33
CA CYS A 64 -3.27 7.06 0.98
C CYS A 64 -2.22 6.77 -0.08
N ALA A 65 -1.07 7.46 -0.01
CA ALA A 65 0.03 7.25 -0.94
C ALA A 65 0.60 5.83 -0.82
N ALA A 66 0.83 5.36 0.41
CA ALA A 66 1.40 4.05 0.64
C ALA A 66 0.52 2.93 0.10
N VAL A 67 -0.81 2.97 0.38
CA VAL A 67 -1.70 1.92 -0.10
C VAL A 67 -1.84 1.95 -1.62
N TRP A 68 -1.85 3.13 -2.23
CA TRP A 68 -1.91 3.24 -3.69
C TRP A 68 -0.64 2.69 -4.34
N ILE A 69 0.53 3.10 -3.87
CA ILE A 69 1.82 2.66 -4.39
C ILE A 69 1.99 1.15 -4.21
N HIS A 70 1.65 0.65 -3.03
CA HIS A 70 1.69 -0.78 -2.71
C HIS A 70 0.78 -1.58 -3.64
N GLY A 71 -0.46 -1.13 -3.81
CA GLY A 71 -1.42 -1.78 -4.70
C GLY A 71 -0.98 -1.72 -6.16
N ARG A 72 -0.45 -0.59 -6.60
CA ARG A 72 0.03 -0.44 -7.98
C ARG A 72 1.23 -1.35 -8.25
N ALA A 73 2.16 -1.44 -7.30
CA ALA A 73 3.29 -2.37 -7.40
C ALA A 73 2.80 -3.81 -7.49
N GLY A 74 1.78 -4.17 -6.70
CA GLY A 74 1.16 -5.49 -6.76
C GLY A 74 0.52 -5.77 -8.11
N ASP A 75 -0.14 -4.78 -8.70
CA ASP A 75 -0.75 -4.92 -10.04
C ASP A 75 0.33 -5.11 -11.12
N MET A 76 1.42 -4.37 -11.03
CA MET A 76 2.56 -4.54 -11.95
C MET A 76 3.18 -5.93 -11.82
N ALA A 77 3.33 -6.43 -10.60
CA ALA A 77 3.85 -7.77 -10.37
C ALA A 77 2.90 -8.83 -10.94
N ALA A 78 1.59 -8.63 -10.78
CA ALA A 78 0.58 -9.54 -11.31
C ALA A 78 0.57 -9.56 -12.84
N GLU A 79 0.80 -8.43 -13.50
CA GLU A 79 0.91 -8.36 -14.95
C GLU A 79 2.07 -9.22 -15.46
N GLU A 80 3.18 -9.22 -14.72
CA GLU A 80 4.39 -9.95 -15.13
C GLU A 80 4.34 -11.42 -14.74
N LYS A 81 3.88 -11.74 -13.54
CA LYS A 81 3.97 -13.08 -12.95
C LYS A 81 2.61 -13.75 -12.73
N GLY A 82 1.52 -13.04 -12.93
CA GLY A 82 0.19 -13.50 -12.57
C GLY A 82 -0.07 -13.37 -11.08
N ARG A 83 -1.35 -13.32 -10.71
CA ARG A 83 -1.75 -13.15 -9.30
C ARG A 83 -1.32 -14.32 -8.41
N ARG A 84 -1.29 -15.53 -8.97
CA ARG A 84 -0.91 -16.73 -8.22
C ARG A 84 0.59 -16.87 -8.05
N GLY A 85 1.37 -16.41 -9.03
CA GLY A 85 2.81 -16.56 -9.04
C GLY A 85 3.58 -15.42 -8.40
N MET A 86 2.94 -14.27 -8.17
CA MET A 86 3.62 -13.10 -7.61
C MET A 86 3.95 -13.30 -6.13
N THR A 87 5.05 -12.70 -5.70
CA THR A 87 5.52 -12.75 -4.31
C THR A 87 5.71 -11.33 -3.79
N PRO A 88 5.85 -11.14 -2.45
CA PRO A 88 6.22 -9.84 -1.91
C PRO A 88 7.52 -9.28 -2.49
N ALA A 89 8.50 -10.13 -2.78
CA ALA A 89 9.75 -9.70 -3.42
C ALA A 89 9.49 -9.12 -4.82
N ASP A 90 8.56 -9.71 -5.58
CA ASP A 90 8.18 -9.18 -6.89
C ASP A 90 7.55 -7.80 -6.76
N MET A 91 6.75 -7.57 -5.71
CA MET A 91 6.16 -6.25 -5.43
C MET A 91 7.25 -5.23 -5.11
N ILE A 92 8.24 -5.60 -4.31
CA ILE A 92 9.36 -4.72 -3.96
C ILE A 92 10.10 -4.28 -5.21
N GLU A 93 10.33 -5.19 -6.16
CA GLU A 93 10.97 -4.86 -7.43
C GLU A 93 10.18 -3.82 -8.24
N LYS A 94 8.87 -3.80 -8.09
CA LYS A 94 8.00 -2.87 -8.82
C LYS A 94 7.79 -1.53 -8.11
N LEU A 95 8.17 -1.42 -6.84
CA LEU A 95 7.99 -0.17 -6.08
C LEU A 95 8.60 1.06 -6.77
N PRO A 96 9.83 1.02 -7.31
CA PRO A 96 10.39 2.20 -7.99
C PRO A 96 9.54 2.68 -9.16
N TYR A 97 8.92 1.76 -9.88
CA TYR A 97 8.09 2.10 -11.03
C TYR A 97 6.76 2.70 -10.58
N ALA A 98 6.15 2.16 -9.53
CA ALA A 98 4.94 2.72 -8.96
C ALA A 98 5.19 4.11 -8.36
N LEU A 99 6.32 4.29 -7.67
CA LEU A 99 6.72 5.58 -7.13
C LEU A 99 6.91 6.61 -8.24
N LYS A 100 7.49 6.21 -9.35
CA LYS A 100 7.71 7.08 -10.50
C LYS A 100 6.40 7.64 -11.05
N GLU A 101 5.33 6.86 -11.00
CA GLU A 101 4.01 7.29 -11.51
C GLU A 101 3.41 8.44 -10.70
N VAL A 102 3.84 8.63 -9.45
CA VAL A 102 3.32 9.69 -8.57
C VAL A 102 4.29 10.85 -8.37
N GLU A 103 5.39 10.85 -9.07
CA GLU A 103 6.34 11.97 -9.05
C GLU A 103 5.78 13.20 -9.75
#